data_7e7062ccdf53142b5ca1400026888185
#
_entry.id   7e7062ccdf53142b5ca1400026888185
#
_cell.length_a   1.000
_cell.length_b   1.000
_cell.length_c   1.000
_cell.angle_alpha   90.00
_cell.angle_beta   90.00
_cell.angle_gamma   90.00
#
_symmetry.space_group_name_H-M   'P 1'
#
loop_
_entity.id
_entity.type
_entity.pdbx_description
1 polymer ?
#
loop_
_entity_poly.entity_id
_entity_poly.type
_entity_poly.pdbx_seq_one_letter_code
_entity_poly.pdbx_strand_id
1 'polypeptide(L)'
;MKTLEVLWSEIEQRKPNDPGSTGQLLALGIHQIGKKVVEEAAEAWMAAEYQTGPQTAEEISQLFYHLLVLAKAKGISLNDIYEVL
;
A
#
# COMPACT_ATOMS: atom_id res chain seq x y z
N MET A 1 -8.94 3.55 -15.39
CA MET A 1 -8.06 2.69 -14.58
C MET A 1 -7.09 3.55 -13.79
N LYS A 2 -6.92 3.26 -12.51
CA LYS A 2 -5.99 4.00 -11.66
C LYS A 2 -4.59 3.38 -11.82
N THR A 3 -3.59 4.22 -12.10
CA THR A 3 -2.19 3.80 -12.18
C THR A 3 -1.52 3.94 -10.81
N LEU A 4 -0.31 3.40 -10.68
CA LEU A 4 0.47 3.59 -9.45
C LEU A 4 0.79 5.06 -9.22
N GLU A 5 1.01 5.84 -10.30
CA GLU A 5 1.27 7.27 -10.19
C GLU A 5 0.07 8.01 -9.63
N VAL A 6 -1.14 7.67 -10.07
CA VAL A 6 -2.35 8.28 -9.55
C VAL A 6 -2.55 7.89 -8.09
N LEU A 7 -2.38 6.62 -7.77
CA LEU A 7 -2.50 6.14 -6.38
C LEU A 7 -1.48 6.86 -5.47
N TRP A 8 -0.24 6.96 -5.92
CA TRP A 8 0.81 7.66 -5.17
C TRP A 8 0.44 9.12 -4.94
N SER A 9 -0.06 9.80 -5.99
CA SER A 9 -0.47 11.19 -5.88
C SER A 9 -1.54 11.39 -4.79
N GLU A 10 -2.49 10.46 -4.70
CA GLU A 10 -3.53 10.51 -3.67
C GLU A 10 -2.95 10.31 -2.27
N ILE A 11 -2.05 9.34 -2.13
CA ILE A 11 -1.42 9.02 -0.83
C ILE A 11 -0.50 10.16 -0.40
N GLU A 12 0.28 10.70 -1.34
CA GLU A 12 1.26 11.75 -1.06
C GLU A 12 0.63 13.00 -0.44
N GLN A 13 -0.61 13.30 -0.83
CA GLN A 13 -1.33 14.46 -0.34
C GLN A 13 -1.90 14.29 1.05
N ARG A 14 -1.93 13.07 1.58
CA ARG A 14 -2.53 12.81 2.88
C ARG A 14 -1.53 13.06 4.01
N LYS A 15 -2.08 13.44 5.15
CA LYS A 15 -1.33 13.69 6.38
C LYS A 15 -1.85 12.78 7.49
N PRO A 16 -1.03 12.51 8.52
CA PRO A 16 -1.53 11.76 9.67
C PRO A 16 -2.79 12.41 10.23
N ASN A 17 -3.77 11.56 10.54
CA ASN A 17 -5.08 11.93 11.08
C ASN A 17 -6.05 12.54 10.07
N ASP A 18 -5.71 12.61 8.79
CA ASP A 18 -6.70 12.95 7.77
C ASP A 18 -7.82 11.91 7.76
N PRO A 19 -9.05 12.29 7.38
CA PRO A 19 -10.13 11.31 7.25
C PRO A 19 -9.77 10.21 6.26
N GLY A 20 -10.16 8.96 6.59
CA GLY A 20 -9.96 7.81 5.73
C GLY A 20 -8.78 6.95 6.17
N SER A 21 -8.58 5.84 5.45
CA SER A 21 -7.62 4.80 5.85
C SER A 21 -6.17 5.30 5.82
N THR A 22 -5.81 6.08 4.81
CA THR A 22 -4.43 6.54 4.67
C THR A 22 -4.02 7.43 5.85
N GLY A 23 -4.88 8.38 6.21
CA GLY A 23 -4.59 9.26 7.36
C GLY A 23 -4.48 8.48 8.66
N GLN A 24 -5.34 7.48 8.84
CA GLN A 24 -5.30 6.63 10.03
C GLN A 24 -4.02 5.81 10.08
N LEU A 25 -3.62 5.19 8.96
CA LEU A 25 -2.40 4.41 8.90
C LEU A 25 -1.16 5.27 9.15
N LEU A 26 -1.10 6.45 8.54
CA LEU A 26 0.03 7.36 8.77
C LEU A 26 0.14 7.77 10.23
N ALA A 27 -1.00 7.97 10.91
CA ALA A 27 -1.01 8.31 12.33
C ALA A 27 -0.48 7.16 13.20
N LEU A 28 -0.74 5.91 12.80
CA LEU A 28 -0.26 4.74 13.54
C LEU A 28 1.26 4.55 13.43
N GLY A 29 1.85 4.95 12.31
CA GLY A 29 3.30 4.90 12.12
C GLY A 29 3.82 3.66 11.42
N ILE A 30 5.12 3.68 11.15
CA ILE A 30 5.80 2.67 10.31
C ILE A 30 5.61 1.25 10.82
N HIS A 31 5.70 1.04 12.13
CA HIS A 31 5.60 -0.32 12.66
C HIS A 31 4.24 -0.96 12.35
N GLN A 32 3.16 -0.23 12.59
CA GLN A 32 1.81 -0.75 12.34
C GLN A 32 1.53 -0.88 10.84
N ILE A 33 2.03 0.05 10.03
CA ILE A 33 1.92 -0.04 8.57
C ILE A 33 2.65 -1.29 8.09
N GLY A 34 3.84 -1.56 8.64
CA GLY A 34 4.62 -2.76 8.28
C GLY A 34 3.88 -4.05 8.61
N LYS A 35 3.19 -4.10 9.75
CA LYS A 35 2.36 -5.27 10.10
C LYS A 35 1.24 -5.46 9.08
N LYS A 36 0.62 -4.37 8.62
CA LYS A 36 -0.39 -4.44 7.57
C LYS A 36 0.18 -4.96 6.26
N VAL A 37 1.38 -4.53 5.89
CA VAL A 37 2.05 -5.04 4.68
C VAL A 37 2.23 -6.55 4.76
N VAL A 38 2.64 -7.09 5.91
CA VAL A 38 2.79 -8.54 6.08
C VAL A 38 1.44 -9.24 5.95
N GLU A 39 0.39 -8.70 6.55
CA GLU A 39 -0.96 -9.27 6.44
C GLU A 39 -1.44 -9.30 4.99
N GLU A 40 -1.28 -8.20 4.26
CA GLU A 40 -1.71 -8.11 2.87
C GLU A 40 -0.88 -9.02 1.96
N ALA A 41 0.42 -9.16 2.23
CA ALA A 41 1.27 -10.07 1.49
C ALA A 41 0.82 -11.53 1.69
N ALA A 42 0.49 -11.91 2.90
CA ALA A 42 -0.03 -13.24 3.19
C ALA A 42 -1.36 -13.49 2.48
N GLU A 43 -2.26 -12.51 2.48
CA GLU A 43 -3.54 -12.62 1.79
C GLU A 43 -3.37 -12.76 0.28
N ALA A 44 -2.42 -12.02 -0.32
CA ALA A 44 -2.14 -12.13 -1.75
C ALA A 44 -1.61 -13.53 -2.09
N TRP A 45 -0.72 -14.07 -1.27
CA TRP A 45 -0.20 -15.43 -1.45
C TRP A 45 -1.31 -16.46 -1.35
N MET A 46 -2.12 -16.39 -0.28
CA MET A 46 -3.21 -17.33 -0.08
C MET A 46 -4.23 -17.25 -1.23
N ALA A 47 -4.53 -16.06 -1.70
CA ALA A 47 -5.44 -15.90 -2.84
C ALA A 47 -4.87 -16.54 -4.10
N ALA A 48 -3.57 -16.40 -4.35
CA ALA A 48 -2.93 -16.99 -5.52
C ALA A 48 -2.99 -18.52 -5.47
N GLU A 49 -2.90 -19.13 -4.30
CA GLU A 49 -2.95 -20.59 -4.18
C GLU A 49 -4.37 -21.16 -4.19
N TYR A 50 -5.34 -20.44 -3.61
CA TYR A 50 -6.63 -21.04 -3.28
C TYR A 50 -7.84 -20.32 -3.87
N GLN A 51 -7.66 -19.15 -4.49
CA GLN A 51 -8.76 -18.34 -4.98
C GLN A 51 -8.62 -18.07 -6.47
N THR A 52 -9.57 -17.27 -7.01
CA THR A 52 -9.59 -16.96 -8.45
C THR A 52 -8.55 -15.91 -8.81
N GLY A 53 -8.27 -15.78 -10.13
CA GLY A 53 -7.41 -14.71 -10.64
C GLY A 53 -7.88 -13.32 -10.24
N PRO A 54 -9.18 -12.99 -10.44
CA PRO A 54 -9.71 -11.68 -10.01
C PRO A 54 -9.54 -11.40 -8.52
N GLN A 55 -9.75 -12.39 -7.65
CA GLN A 55 -9.54 -12.22 -6.21
C GLN A 55 -8.07 -12.02 -5.88
N THR A 56 -7.18 -12.72 -6.57
CA THR A 56 -5.73 -12.54 -6.39
C THR A 56 -5.31 -11.13 -6.81
N ALA A 57 -5.82 -10.64 -7.94
CA ALA A 57 -5.51 -9.29 -8.41
C ALA A 57 -5.95 -8.24 -7.39
N GLU A 58 -7.13 -8.44 -6.78
CA GLU A 58 -7.63 -7.53 -5.75
C GLU A 58 -6.69 -7.50 -4.54
N GLU A 59 -6.24 -8.67 -4.06
CA GLU A 59 -5.34 -8.74 -2.91
C GLU A 59 -3.96 -8.13 -3.24
N ILE A 60 -3.46 -8.33 -4.45
CA ILE A 60 -2.20 -7.72 -4.88
C ILE A 60 -2.34 -6.19 -4.91
N SER A 61 -3.49 -5.67 -5.38
CA SER A 61 -3.71 -4.23 -5.41
C SER A 61 -3.72 -3.64 -4.00
N GLN A 62 -4.28 -4.35 -3.02
CA GLN A 62 -4.25 -3.92 -1.62
C GLN A 62 -2.83 -3.91 -1.07
N LEU A 63 -2.01 -4.87 -1.47
CA LEU A 63 -0.60 -4.89 -1.07
C LEU A 63 0.14 -3.68 -1.66
N PHE A 64 -0.08 -3.35 -2.93
CA PHE A 64 0.49 -2.15 -3.54
C PHE A 64 0.14 -0.90 -2.75
N TYR A 65 -1.12 -0.76 -2.37
CA TYR A 65 -1.58 0.38 -1.59
C TYR A 65 -0.81 0.50 -0.27
N HIS A 66 -0.71 -0.59 0.48
CA HIS A 66 -0.04 -0.56 1.79
C HIS A 66 1.46 -0.33 1.65
N LEU A 67 2.09 -0.84 0.59
CA LEU A 67 3.50 -0.58 0.32
C LEU A 67 3.75 0.92 0.03
N LEU A 68 2.85 1.56 -0.69
CA LEU A 68 2.98 3.00 -0.97
C LEU A 68 2.73 3.84 0.28
N VAL A 69 1.81 3.42 1.14
CA VAL A 69 1.61 4.10 2.43
C VAL A 69 2.87 3.97 3.30
N LEU A 70 3.52 2.80 3.29
CA LEU A 70 4.78 2.59 3.99
C LEU A 70 5.87 3.53 3.44
N ALA A 71 5.95 3.66 2.12
CA ALA A 71 6.91 4.57 1.48
C ALA A 71 6.68 6.01 1.95
N LYS A 72 5.42 6.46 1.95
CA LYS A 72 5.07 7.80 2.43
C LYS A 72 5.50 8.00 3.88
N ALA A 73 5.22 7.03 4.74
CA ALA A 73 5.59 7.12 6.15
C ALA A 73 7.10 7.18 6.35
N LYS A 74 7.86 6.50 5.49
CA LYS A 74 9.32 6.50 5.55
C LYS A 74 9.92 7.76 4.92
N GLY A 75 9.15 8.52 4.16
CA GLY A 75 9.64 9.73 3.48
C GLY A 75 10.31 9.46 2.15
N ILE A 76 10.00 8.33 1.50
CA ILE A 76 10.49 8.05 0.15
C ILE A 76 9.33 8.12 -0.84
N SER A 77 9.65 8.40 -2.10
CA SER A 77 8.65 8.59 -3.15
C SER A 77 8.55 7.35 -4.05
N LEU A 78 7.49 7.31 -4.85
CA LEU A 78 7.35 6.30 -5.89
C LEU A 78 8.52 6.36 -6.87
N ASN A 79 8.99 7.56 -7.21
CA ASN A 79 10.12 7.72 -8.10
C ASN A 79 11.40 7.13 -7.51
N ASP A 80 11.60 7.26 -6.20
CA ASP A 80 12.75 6.65 -5.53
C ASP A 80 12.73 5.13 -5.70
N ILE A 81 11.54 4.55 -5.64
CA ILE A 81 11.37 3.10 -5.83
C ILE A 81 11.69 2.74 -7.29
N TYR A 82 11.17 3.50 -8.25
CA TYR A 82 11.43 3.26 -9.67
C TYR A 82 12.91 3.30 -10.01
N GLU A 83 13.67 4.20 -9.38
CA GLU A 83 15.09 4.33 -9.66
C GLU A 83 15.91 3.10 -9.30
N VAL A 84 15.45 2.29 -8.35
CA VAL A 84 16.18 1.08 -7.94
C VAL A 84 15.52 -0.19 -8.48
N LEU A 85 14.43 -0.05 -9.23
CA LEU A 85 13.73 -1.18 -9.82
C LEU A 85 14.48 -1.66 -11.10
#